data_de8e83f3975b9109ba37f4cc7ace910f
#
_entry.id   de8e83f3975b9109ba37f4cc7ace910f
#
_cell.length_a   1.000
_cell.length_b   1.000
_cell.length_c   1.000
_cell.angle_alpha   90.00
_cell.angle_beta   90.00
_cell.angle_gamma   90.00
#
_symmetry.space_group_name_H-M   'P 1'
#
loop_
_entity.id
_entity.type
_entity.pdbx_description
1 polymer ?
#
loop_
_entity_poly.entity_id
_entity_poly.type
_entity_poly.pdbx_seq_one_letter_code
_entity_poly.pdbx_strand_id
1 'polypeptide(L)'
;VIAVGNEAMVKWATSYYVQPNVILKWVVHLQNLKKNGALSKDVWITSSDNFASWGGGDPVYHVENLEKLIKAVDYLSVHTYPMHDTHYNPKFWGVLAEEKNLSDLEKIEKAMQRSTQYAASQYEGVKRYMNSIGVYKPIHIGETGWSTFSNDLYGDQGSKATDELKSGLYYQYMRAWTLQEGMSCFYFEAFDEIWKDAQNPGGSENHFGLFTLKGEAKFPLWDLVDKGVFKGLTRNGKSVTKTYNGNKEILLKGVLVPNTFDKR
;
A
#
# COMPACT_ATOMS: atom_id res chain seq x y z
N VAL A 1 -3.44 18.95 -4.22
CA VAL A 1 -4.28 17.81 -4.61
C VAL A 1 -5.54 17.79 -3.76
N ILE A 2 -6.68 17.43 -4.37
CA ILE A 2 -7.93 17.14 -3.67
C ILE A 2 -8.37 15.73 -4.10
N ALA A 3 -8.47 14.80 -3.14
CA ALA A 3 -9.12 13.51 -3.33
C ALA A 3 -10.56 13.60 -2.81
N VAL A 4 -11.53 13.31 -3.66
CA VAL A 4 -12.96 13.40 -3.34
C VAL A 4 -13.41 12.25 -2.44
N GLY A 5 -12.83 11.06 -2.63
CA GLY A 5 -13.07 9.87 -1.83
C GLY A 5 -11.79 9.17 -1.46
N ASN A 6 -11.83 8.36 -0.41
CA ASN A 6 -10.79 7.43 0.00
C ASN A 6 -11.41 6.05 0.20
N GLU A 7 -11.03 5.07 -0.64
CA GLU A 7 -11.60 3.71 -0.68
C GLU A 7 -13.14 3.66 -0.67
N ALA A 8 -13.75 4.69 -1.26
CA ALA A 8 -15.20 4.85 -1.24
C ALA A 8 -15.93 3.91 -2.19
N MET A 9 -15.27 3.45 -3.26
CA MET A 9 -15.90 2.65 -4.32
C MET A 9 -15.62 1.15 -4.21
N VAL A 10 -15.13 0.66 -3.07
CA VAL A 10 -14.86 -0.77 -2.85
C VAL A 10 -16.17 -1.53 -2.57
N LYS A 11 -16.60 -2.39 -3.48
CA LYS A 11 -17.89 -3.09 -3.40
C LYS A 11 -18.01 -4.09 -2.25
N TRP A 12 -16.90 -4.65 -1.77
CA TRP A 12 -16.90 -5.54 -0.60
C TRP A 12 -17.13 -4.80 0.72
N ALA A 13 -16.91 -3.49 0.77
CA ALA A 13 -17.16 -2.66 1.95
C ALA A 13 -18.59 -2.11 1.93
N THR A 14 -19.58 -2.98 2.00
CA THR A 14 -21.00 -2.66 1.80
C THR A 14 -21.55 -1.60 2.74
N SER A 15 -20.96 -1.43 3.94
CA SER A 15 -21.38 -0.45 4.94
C SER A 15 -21.08 1.01 4.56
N TYR A 16 -20.08 1.23 3.69
CA TYR A 16 -19.69 2.59 3.27
C TYR A 16 -19.46 2.72 1.76
N TYR A 17 -19.86 1.71 0.99
CA TYR A 17 -19.75 1.76 -0.48
C TYR A 17 -20.47 2.96 -1.07
N VAL A 18 -19.76 3.72 -1.89
CA VAL A 18 -20.29 4.86 -2.66
C VAL A 18 -20.18 4.56 -4.15
N GLN A 19 -21.26 4.73 -4.88
CA GLN A 19 -21.27 4.53 -6.31
C GLN A 19 -20.43 5.57 -7.07
N PRO A 20 -19.77 5.21 -8.18
CA PRO A 20 -18.93 6.12 -8.96
C PRO A 20 -19.62 7.40 -9.43
N ASN A 21 -20.96 7.39 -9.65
CA ASN A 21 -21.72 8.59 -10.03
C ASN A 21 -21.74 9.66 -8.92
N VAL A 22 -21.69 9.27 -7.64
CA VAL A 22 -21.65 10.21 -6.52
C VAL A 22 -20.29 10.90 -6.47
N ILE A 23 -19.21 10.12 -6.58
CA ILE A 23 -17.84 10.66 -6.67
C ILE A 23 -17.70 11.56 -7.90
N LEU A 24 -18.17 11.11 -9.06
CA LEU A 24 -18.19 11.88 -10.30
C LEU A 24 -18.86 13.25 -10.14
N LYS A 25 -20.01 13.31 -9.48
CA LYS A 25 -20.72 14.57 -9.22
C LYS A 25 -19.81 15.60 -8.51
N TRP A 26 -19.09 15.16 -7.49
CA TRP A 26 -18.20 16.05 -6.73
C TRP A 26 -16.94 16.40 -7.50
N VAL A 27 -16.35 15.46 -8.23
CA VAL A 27 -15.21 15.73 -9.12
C VAL A 27 -15.61 16.78 -10.16
N VAL A 28 -16.74 16.64 -10.84
CA VAL A 28 -17.23 17.62 -11.81
C VAL A 28 -17.49 18.98 -11.16
N HIS A 29 -18.04 19.02 -9.96
CA HIS A 29 -18.22 20.27 -9.20
C HIS A 29 -16.88 20.98 -9.00
N LEU A 30 -15.86 20.27 -8.50
CA LEU A 30 -14.51 20.83 -8.27
C LEU A 30 -13.84 21.27 -9.57
N GLN A 31 -13.99 20.50 -10.66
CA GLN A 31 -13.49 20.89 -11.98
C GLN A 31 -14.15 22.19 -12.50
N ASN A 32 -15.44 22.37 -12.22
CA ASN A 32 -16.13 23.61 -12.54
C ASN A 32 -15.61 24.81 -11.70
N LEU A 33 -15.30 24.58 -10.42
CA LEU A 33 -14.66 25.64 -9.59
C LEU A 33 -13.27 26.02 -10.14
N LYS A 34 -12.47 25.05 -10.62
CA LYS A 34 -11.22 25.35 -11.34
C LYS A 34 -11.47 26.17 -12.58
N LYS A 35 -12.44 25.76 -13.41
CA LYS A 35 -12.78 26.44 -14.66
C LYS A 35 -13.26 27.88 -14.44
N ASN A 36 -13.98 28.14 -13.36
CA ASN A 36 -14.51 29.46 -13.00
C ASN A 36 -13.50 30.35 -12.24
N GLY A 37 -12.32 29.83 -11.90
CA GLY A 37 -11.30 30.56 -11.14
C GLY A 37 -11.55 30.61 -9.63
N ALA A 38 -12.60 29.94 -9.11
CA ALA A 38 -12.85 29.83 -7.66
C ALA A 38 -11.91 28.85 -6.96
N LEU A 39 -11.29 27.93 -7.72
CA LEU A 39 -10.23 27.03 -7.30
C LEU A 39 -9.04 27.21 -8.24
N SER A 40 -7.81 27.20 -7.71
CA SER A 40 -6.61 27.29 -8.54
C SER A 40 -6.59 26.14 -9.58
N LYS A 41 -6.26 26.49 -10.82
CA LYS A 41 -6.09 25.50 -11.90
C LYS A 41 -4.92 24.52 -11.68
N ASP A 42 -3.98 24.87 -10.79
CA ASP A 42 -2.85 24.02 -10.44
C ASP A 42 -3.23 22.91 -9.43
N VAL A 43 -4.43 22.96 -8.85
CA VAL A 43 -4.94 21.90 -7.96
C VAL A 43 -5.35 20.69 -8.78
N TRP A 44 -4.73 19.56 -8.51
CA TRP A 44 -5.12 18.28 -9.11
C TRP A 44 -6.30 17.67 -8.33
N ILE A 45 -7.29 17.16 -9.05
CA ILE A 45 -8.51 16.57 -8.50
C ILE A 45 -8.54 15.10 -8.88
N THR A 46 -8.77 14.23 -7.88
CA THR A 46 -8.88 12.78 -8.04
C THR A 46 -9.90 12.19 -7.05
N SER A 47 -10.06 10.89 -7.05
CA SER A 47 -10.44 10.04 -5.93
C SER A 47 -9.29 9.10 -5.64
N SER A 48 -9.09 8.68 -4.40
CA SER A 48 -8.05 7.73 -4.02
C SER A 48 -8.72 6.42 -3.66
N ASP A 49 -8.48 5.36 -4.44
CA ASP A 49 -9.28 4.14 -4.29
C ASP A 49 -8.52 2.88 -4.69
N ASN A 50 -9.02 1.73 -4.28
CA ASN A 50 -8.45 0.44 -4.59
C ASN A 50 -8.33 0.22 -6.11
N PHE A 51 -7.28 -0.48 -6.53
CA PHE A 51 -7.04 -0.79 -7.95
C PHE A 51 -8.25 -1.44 -8.65
N ALA A 52 -8.99 -2.30 -7.94
CA ALA A 52 -10.19 -2.93 -8.49
C ALA A 52 -11.30 -1.91 -8.76
N SER A 53 -11.49 -0.94 -7.87
CA SER A 53 -12.47 0.15 -8.01
C SER A 53 -12.16 1.05 -9.21
N TRP A 54 -10.89 1.17 -9.59
CA TRP A 54 -10.44 1.85 -10.80
C TRP A 54 -10.48 0.96 -12.07
N GLY A 55 -11.10 -0.23 -11.98
CA GLY A 55 -11.26 -1.16 -13.10
C GLY A 55 -10.06 -2.06 -13.37
N GLY A 56 -9.05 -2.07 -12.50
CA GLY A 56 -7.85 -2.92 -12.66
C GLY A 56 -8.05 -4.38 -12.25
N GLY A 57 -9.23 -4.73 -11.74
CA GLY A 57 -9.58 -6.07 -11.28
C GLY A 57 -10.82 -6.63 -11.95
N ASP A 58 -11.81 -7.03 -11.14
CA ASP A 58 -13.04 -7.66 -11.60
C ASP A 58 -13.84 -6.73 -12.54
N PRO A 59 -14.29 -7.22 -13.73
CA PRO A 59 -15.14 -6.48 -14.67
C PRO A 59 -16.45 -5.93 -14.07
N VAL A 60 -16.88 -6.39 -12.91
CA VAL A 60 -18.05 -5.84 -12.19
C VAL A 60 -17.93 -4.35 -11.90
N TYR A 61 -16.70 -3.81 -11.90
CA TYR A 61 -16.42 -2.37 -11.76
C TYR A 61 -16.49 -1.62 -13.10
N HIS A 62 -16.50 -2.30 -14.26
CA HIS A 62 -16.52 -1.66 -15.57
C HIS A 62 -17.92 -1.14 -15.89
N VAL A 63 -18.24 0.04 -15.37
CA VAL A 63 -19.53 0.70 -15.53
C VAL A 63 -19.36 2.09 -16.14
N GLU A 64 -20.36 2.56 -16.87
CA GLU A 64 -20.34 3.86 -17.58
C GLU A 64 -19.94 5.04 -16.65
N ASN A 65 -20.42 5.04 -15.41
CA ASN A 65 -20.09 6.11 -14.46
C ASN A 65 -18.62 6.06 -14.00
N LEU A 66 -17.98 4.89 -13.97
CA LEU A 66 -16.54 4.80 -13.72
C LEU A 66 -15.75 5.36 -14.90
N GLU A 67 -16.15 5.06 -16.14
CA GLU A 67 -15.49 5.64 -17.32
C GLU A 67 -15.60 7.17 -17.35
N LYS A 68 -16.78 7.70 -17.01
CA LYS A 68 -16.98 9.16 -16.89
C LYS A 68 -16.12 9.75 -15.77
N LEU A 69 -15.97 9.07 -14.64
CA LEU A 69 -15.13 9.48 -13.53
C LEU A 69 -13.65 9.50 -13.95
N ILE A 70 -13.15 8.45 -14.58
CA ILE A 70 -11.77 8.37 -15.11
C ILE A 70 -11.50 9.51 -16.09
N LYS A 71 -12.47 9.88 -16.93
CA LYS A 71 -12.36 11.04 -17.83
C LYS A 71 -12.34 12.38 -17.10
N ALA A 72 -13.00 12.49 -15.95
CA ALA A 72 -13.19 13.75 -15.22
C ALA A 72 -12.04 14.10 -14.25
N VAL A 73 -11.37 13.11 -13.66
CA VAL A 73 -10.24 13.33 -12.74
C VAL A 73 -8.99 13.81 -13.48
N ASP A 74 -8.06 14.47 -12.77
CA ASP A 74 -6.78 14.89 -13.37
C ASP A 74 -5.78 13.74 -13.46
N TYR A 75 -5.81 12.79 -12.53
CA TYR A 75 -5.00 11.57 -12.48
C TYR A 75 -5.71 10.48 -11.68
N LEU A 76 -5.25 9.23 -11.75
CA LEU A 76 -5.76 8.14 -10.94
C LEU A 76 -4.86 7.90 -9.73
N SER A 77 -5.44 7.95 -8.53
CA SER A 77 -4.77 7.63 -7.27
C SER A 77 -5.17 6.20 -6.86
N VAL A 78 -4.22 5.27 -6.97
CA VAL A 78 -4.46 3.83 -6.85
C VAL A 78 -3.91 3.29 -5.54
N HIS A 79 -4.74 2.56 -4.79
CA HIS A 79 -4.30 1.80 -3.64
C HIS A 79 -3.98 0.35 -4.03
N THR A 80 -2.88 -0.18 -3.51
CA THR A 80 -2.46 -1.56 -3.68
C THR A 80 -1.85 -2.10 -2.39
N TYR A 81 -2.40 -3.20 -1.88
CA TYR A 81 -1.99 -3.82 -0.63
C TYR A 81 -1.75 -5.32 -0.79
N PRO A 82 -0.63 -5.73 -1.43
CA PRO A 82 -0.31 -7.16 -1.56
C PRO A 82 -0.24 -7.90 -0.23
N MET A 83 0.04 -7.22 0.88
CA MET A 83 0.07 -7.84 2.20
C MET A 83 -1.26 -8.53 2.53
N HIS A 84 -2.40 -7.88 2.29
CA HIS A 84 -3.71 -8.48 2.53
C HIS A 84 -3.95 -9.69 1.61
N ASP A 85 -3.49 -9.60 0.36
CA ASP A 85 -3.61 -10.67 -0.62
C ASP A 85 -2.72 -11.89 -0.31
N THR A 86 -1.76 -11.78 0.61
CA THR A 86 -1.03 -12.96 1.10
C THR A 86 -1.95 -13.99 1.77
N HIS A 87 -3.11 -13.56 2.27
CA HIS A 87 -4.17 -14.41 2.81
C HIS A 87 -5.29 -14.66 1.80
N TYR A 88 -5.82 -13.59 1.17
CA TYR A 88 -7.02 -13.70 0.33
C TYR A 88 -6.73 -14.23 -1.08
N ASN A 89 -5.55 -13.95 -1.64
CA ASN A 89 -5.12 -14.35 -2.98
C ASN A 89 -3.69 -14.90 -2.99
N PRO A 90 -3.36 -15.97 -2.24
CA PRO A 90 -2.00 -16.33 -1.86
C PRO A 90 -1.13 -16.90 -2.99
N LYS A 91 -1.61 -16.99 -4.23
CA LYS A 91 -0.89 -17.63 -5.35
C LYS A 91 0.51 -17.05 -5.63
N PHE A 92 0.73 -15.75 -5.35
CA PHE A 92 2.03 -15.10 -5.52
C PHE A 92 2.92 -15.23 -4.28
N TRP A 93 2.32 -15.51 -3.13
CA TRP A 93 2.97 -15.41 -1.82
C TRP A 93 3.72 -16.71 -1.50
N GLY A 94 3.64 -17.61 -1.02
CA GLY A 94 4.27 -18.85 -0.59
C GLY A 94 5.66 -19.17 -1.18
N VAL A 95 6.38 -20.05 -0.55
CA VAL A 95 7.64 -20.60 -1.06
C VAL A 95 7.34 -21.56 -2.18
N LEU A 96 7.89 -21.34 -3.37
CA LEU A 96 7.69 -22.19 -4.55
C LEU A 96 8.53 -23.47 -4.45
N ALA A 97 8.16 -24.49 -5.23
CA ALA A 97 8.85 -25.78 -5.23
C ALA A 97 10.35 -25.66 -5.52
N GLU A 98 10.70 -24.81 -6.49
CA GLU A 98 12.08 -24.52 -6.89
C GLU A 98 12.88 -23.73 -5.84
N GLU A 99 12.20 -23.10 -4.90
CA GLU A 99 12.80 -22.29 -3.83
C GLU A 99 13.03 -23.08 -2.53
N LYS A 100 12.58 -24.33 -2.44
CA LYS A 100 12.62 -25.13 -1.19
C LYS A 100 14.02 -25.26 -0.61
N ASN A 101 15.05 -25.30 -1.45
CA ASN A 101 16.44 -25.48 -1.04
C ASN A 101 17.20 -24.18 -0.78
N LEU A 102 16.58 -23.02 -0.98
CA LEU A 102 17.16 -21.73 -0.65
C LEU A 102 17.23 -21.53 0.86
N SER A 103 18.09 -20.63 1.32
CA SER A 103 18.08 -20.17 2.70
C SER A 103 16.75 -19.46 3.04
N ASP A 104 16.42 -19.34 4.30
CA ASP A 104 15.18 -18.71 4.72
C ASP A 104 15.09 -17.24 4.31
N LEU A 105 16.20 -16.51 4.36
CA LEU A 105 16.26 -15.13 3.88
C LEU A 105 16.04 -15.02 2.37
N GLU A 106 16.62 -15.90 1.58
CA GLU A 106 16.40 -15.93 0.12
C GLU A 106 14.94 -16.26 -0.22
N LYS A 107 14.31 -17.21 0.49
CA LYS A 107 12.88 -17.53 0.32
C LYS A 107 12.02 -16.29 0.57
N ILE A 108 12.29 -15.57 1.67
CA ILE A 108 11.60 -14.34 2.01
C ILE A 108 11.79 -13.29 0.92
N GLU A 109 13.04 -13.07 0.49
CA GLU A 109 13.36 -12.10 -0.55
C GLU A 109 12.60 -12.40 -1.86
N LYS A 110 12.56 -13.66 -2.30
CA LYS A 110 11.78 -14.09 -3.47
C LYS A 110 10.28 -13.80 -3.30
N ALA A 111 9.69 -14.11 -2.16
CA ALA A 111 8.30 -13.82 -1.88
C ALA A 111 8.03 -12.30 -1.90
N MET A 112 8.93 -11.47 -1.35
CA MET A 112 8.78 -10.01 -1.35
C MET A 112 8.95 -9.40 -2.75
N GLN A 113 9.84 -9.94 -3.58
CA GLN A 113 9.95 -9.55 -5.00
C GLN A 113 8.63 -9.83 -5.74
N ARG A 114 8.03 -11.02 -5.54
CA ARG A 114 6.72 -11.36 -6.12
C ARG A 114 5.61 -10.45 -5.61
N SER A 115 5.65 -10.05 -4.35
CA SER A 115 4.67 -9.10 -3.78
C SER A 115 4.70 -7.74 -4.49
N THR A 116 5.89 -7.23 -4.79
CA THR A 116 6.04 -5.98 -5.56
C THR A 116 5.58 -6.16 -7.01
N GLN A 117 5.91 -7.29 -7.65
CA GLN A 117 5.41 -7.62 -8.99
C GLN A 117 3.88 -7.73 -9.01
N TYR A 118 3.28 -8.23 -7.93
CA TYR A 118 1.83 -8.30 -7.79
C TYR A 118 1.21 -6.90 -7.71
N ALA A 119 1.78 -5.99 -6.91
CA ALA A 119 1.37 -4.58 -6.90
C ALA A 119 1.49 -3.93 -8.28
N ALA A 120 2.61 -4.15 -8.97
CA ALA A 120 2.80 -3.66 -10.33
C ALA A 120 1.76 -4.24 -11.31
N SER A 121 1.38 -5.50 -11.17
CA SER A 121 0.34 -6.12 -12.01
C SER A 121 -1.05 -5.50 -11.80
N GLN A 122 -1.38 -5.08 -10.57
CA GLN A 122 -2.61 -4.37 -10.24
C GLN A 122 -2.61 -2.97 -10.89
N TYR A 123 -1.51 -2.23 -10.76
CA TYR A 123 -1.31 -0.96 -11.46
C TYR A 123 -1.47 -1.09 -12.98
N GLU A 124 -0.83 -2.07 -13.60
CA GLU A 124 -0.95 -2.33 -15.03
C GLU A 124 -2.39 -2.74 -15.43
N GLY A 125 -3.13 -3.39 -14.53
CA GLY A 125 -4.56 -3.66 -14.71
C GLY A 125 -5.37 -2.38 -14.87
N VAL A 126 -5.18 -1.41 -13.97
CA VAL A 126 -5.82 -0.08 -14.04
C VAL A 126 -5.43 0.65 -15.33
N LYS A 127 -4.16 0.65 -15.68
CA LYS A 127 -3.63 1.30 -16.89
C LYS A 127 -4.24 0.70 -18.16
N ARG A 128 -4.34 -0.63 -18.25
CA ARG A 128 -4.99 -1.30 -19.38
C ARG A 128 -6.45 -0.92 -19.49
N TYR A 129 -7.21 -0.91 -18.38
CA TYR A 129 -8.62 -0.52 -18.42
C TYR A 129 -8.79 0.95 -18.84
N MET A 130 -8.04 1.87 -18.23
CA MET A 130 -8.04 3.29 -18.60
C MET A 130 -7.75 3.48 -20.11
N ASN A 131 -6.73 2.79 -20.63
CA ASN A 131 -6.35 2.88 -22.05
C ASN A 131 -7.45 2.29 -22.96
N SER A 132 -8.15 1.22 -22.54
CA SER A 132 -9.21 0.59 -23.33
C SER A 132 -10.42 1.49 -23.57
N ILE A 133 -10.64 2.48 -22.70
CA ILE A 133 -11.69 3.50 -22.84
C ILE A 133 -11.18 4.80 -23.50
N GLY A 134 -9.97 4.77 -24.09
CA GLY A 134 -9.38 5.89 -24.82
C GLY A 134 -8.86 7.02 -23.91
N VAL A 135 -8.52 6.74 -22.66
CA VAL A 135 -8.00 7.72 -21.71
C VAL A 135 -6.54 7.42 -21.38
N TYR A 136 -5.70 8.48 -21.34
CA TYR A 136 -4.25 8.39 -21.07
C TYR A 136 -3.90 9.48 -20.07
N LYS A 137 -3.83 9.12 -18.78
CA LYS A 137 -3.55 10.04 -17.68
C LYS A 137 -2.46 9.47 -16.77
N PRO A 138 -1.80 10.30 -15.95
CA PRO A 138 -0.92 9.82 -14.89
C PRO A 138 -1.69 8.89 -13.94
N ILE A 139 -1.02 7.85 -13.48
CA ILE A 139 -1.47 6.97 -12.40
C ILE A 139 -0.40 7.03 -11.33
N HIS A 140 -0.78 7.24 -10.09
CA HIS A 140 0.11 7.29 -8.95
C HIS A 140 -0.33 6.26 -7.90
N ILE A 141 0.60 5.76 -7.11
CA ILE A 141 0.27 4.96 -5.94
C ILE A 141 -0.16 5.91 -4.84
N GLY A 142 -1.48 5.98 -4.63
CA GLY A 142 -2.11 6.83 -3.63
C GLY A 142 -2.01 6.27 -2.23
N GLU A 143 -1.89 4.93 -2.12
CA GLU A 143 -1.68 4.27 -0.84
C GLU A 143 -1.12 2.86 -1.04
N THR A 144 -0.14 2.51 -0.24
CA THR A 144 0.39 1.15 -0.11
C THR A 144 1.15 1.02 1.20
N GLY A 145 1.27 -0.19 1.73
CA GLY A 145 1.99 -0.41 2.98
C GLY A 145 2.18 -1.89 3.29
N TRP A 146 2.93 -2.15 4.36
CA TRP A 146 3.17 -3.50 4.84
C TRP A 146 3.28 -3.48 6.38
N SER A 147 2.35 -4.13 7.06
CA SER A 147 2.35 -4.21 8.52
C SER A 147 3.54 -5.00 9.06
N THR A 148 4.05 -4.58 10.19
CA THR A 148 5.20 -5.22 10.86
C THR A 148 4.81 -6.28 11.88
N PHE A 149 3.51 -6.38 12.22
CA PHE A 149 3.01 -7.37 13.16
C PHE A 149 1.54 -7.71 12.88
N SER A 150 1.17 -8.95 13.16
CA SER A 150 -0.22 -9.42 13.20
C SER A 150 -0.30 -10.66 14.09
N ASN A 151 -1.35 -10.74 14.89
CA ASN A 151 -1.68 -11.91 15.70
C ASN A 151 -2.73 -12.83 15.03
N ASP A 152 -3.15 -12.52 13.81
CA ASP A 152 -4.23 -13.17 13.09
C ASP A 152 -3.80 -13.64 11.67
N LEU A 153 -4.61 -13.35 10.65
CA LEU A 153 -4.50 -13.86 9.27
C LEU A 153 -3.11 -13.67 8.62
N TYR A 154 -2.32 -12.70 9.07
CA TYR A 154 -1.02 -12.35 8.49
C TYR A 154 0.17 -12.70 9.38
N GLY A 155 -0.12 -13.15 10.60
CA GLY A 155 0.87 -13.52 11.60
C GLY A 155 1.38 -14.96 11.47
N ASP A 156 1.92 -15.46 12.57
CA ASP A 156 2.55 -16.79 12.69
C ASP A 156 1.63 -17.95 12.27
N GLN A 157 0.35 -17.93 12.69
CA GLN A 157 -0.63 -18.97 12.35
C GLN A 157 -1.32 -18.75 11.02
N GLY A 158 -1.09 -17.61 10.37
CA GLY A 158 -1.67 -17.22 9.10
C GLY A 158 -0.70 -17.33 7.92
N SER A 159 -0.69 -16.28 7.10
CA SER A 159 0.16 -16.21 5.90
C SER A 159 1.63 -15.94 6.20
N LYS A 160 2.00 -15.61 7.45
CA LYS A 160 3.35 -15.24 7.87
C LYS A 160 3.93 -14.04 7.13
N ALA A 161 3.05 -13.10 6.77
CA ALA A 161 3.44 -11.93 6.00
C ALA A 161 4.10 -10.84 6.84
N THR A 162 3.76 -10.74 8.13
CA THR A 162 4.10 -9.57 8.93
C THR A 162 5.36 -9.76 9.77
N ASP A 163 6.37 -8.95 9.53
CA ASP A 163 7.53 -8.64 10.37
C ASP A 163 8.27 -7.41 9.80
N GLU A 164 9.20 -6.84 10.57
CA GLU A 164 9.91 -5.64 10.14
C GLU A 164 10.86 -5.87 8.96
N LEU A 165 11.40 -7.08 8.76
CA LEU A 165 12.24 -7.37 7.59
C LEU A 165 11.44 -7.28 6.30
N LYS A 166 10.27 -7.92 6.26
CA LYS A 166 9.39 -7.91 5.09
C LYS A 166 8.85 -6.51 4.79
N SER A 167 8.44 -5.78 5.85
CA SER A 167 8.06 -4.37 5.70
C SER A 167 9.19 -3.54 5.10
N GLY A 168 10.45 -3.77 5.53
CA GLY A 168 11.62 -3.10 4.98
C GLY A 168 11.89 -3.42 3.52
N LEU A 169 11.82 -4.69 3.14
CA LEU A 169 12.00 -5.14 1.77
C LEU A 169 10.91 -4.57 0.86
N TYR A 170 9.64 -4.62 1.29
CA TYR A 170 8.53 -4.05 0.54
C TYR A 170 8.68 -2.55 0.31
N TYR A 171 9.01 -1.80 1.38
CA TYR A 171 9.28 -0.37 1.29
C TYR A 171 10.38 -0.04 0.27
N GLN A 172 11.49 -0.77 0.30
CA GLN A 172 12.61 -0.56 -0.61
C GLN A 172 12.23 -0.88 -2.07
N TYR A 173 11.57 -2.01 -2.31
CA TYR A 173 11.18 -2.43 -3.66
C TYR A 173 10.10 -1.53 -4.25
N MET A 174 9.10 -1.13 -3.46
CA MET A 174 8.07 -0.20 -3.91
C MET A 174 8.68 1.17 -4.27
N ARG A 175 9.58 1.68 -3.45
CA ARG A 175 10.29 2.94 -3.77
C ARG A 175 11.13 2.84 -5.04
N ALA A 176 11.86 1.75 -5.21
CA ALA A 176 12.68 1.54 -6.41
C ALA A 176 11.81 1.49 -7.67
N TRP A 177 10.73 0.71 -7.63
CA TRP A 177 9.80 0.59 -8.75
C TRP A 177 9.12 1.91 -9.08
N THR A 178 8.52 2.58 -8.09
CA THR A 178 7.79 3.84 -8.35
C THR A 178 8.71 4.97 -8.80
N LEU A 179 9.95 5.01 -8.32
CA LEU A 179 10.95 5.96 -8.80
C LEU A 179 11.33 5.69 -10.26
N GLN A 180 11.51 4.42 -10.64
CA GLN A 180 11.81 4.02 -12.02
C GLN A 180 10.67 4.40 -12.98
N GLU A 181 9.41 4.23 -12.54
CA GLU A 181 8.23 4.60 -13.34
C GLU A 181 7.91 6.11 -13.31
N GLY A 182 8.64 6.90 -12.53
CA GLY A 182 8.42 8.34 -12.42
C GLY A 182 7.09 8.72 -11.77
N MET A 183 6.55 7.87 -10.89
CA MET A 183 5.30 8.12 -10.18
C MET A 183 5.51 8.34 -8.69
N SER A 184 4.61 9.10 -8.05
CA SER A 184 4.59 9.23 -6.59
C SER A 184 4.05 7.97 -5.93
N CYS A 185 4.52 7.71 -4.70
CA CYS A 185 4.05 6.63 -3.86
C CYS A 185 3.85 7.17 -2.45
N PHE A 186 2.62 7.17 -1.97
CA PHE A 186 2.30 7.46 -0.59
C PHE A 186 2.31 6.15 0.19
N TYR A 187 3.33 6.01 1.05
CA TYR A 187 3.49 4.80 1.84
C TYR A 187 2.74 4.93 3.17
N PHE A 188 1.87 4.02 3.44
CA PHE A 188 1.06 3.91 4.63
C PHE A 188 1.77 3.04 5.65
N GLU A 189 2.17 3.56 6.82
CA GLU A 189 1.96 4.91 7.29
C GLU A 189 3.15 5.41 8.12
N ALA A 190 3.11 6.65 8.62
CA ALA A 190 4.25 7.21 9.35
C ALA A 190 4.44 6.57 10.73
N PHE A 191 3.39 6.42 11.52
CA PHE A 191 3.42 5.88 12.89
C PHE A 191 2.39 4.77 13.06
N ASP A 192 2.68 3.83 13.95
CA ASP A 192 1.68 2.87 14.41
C ASP A 192 0.45 3.59 14.98
N GLU A 193 -0.75 3.06 14.71
CA GLU A 193 -2.01 3.67 15.10
C GLU A 193 -2.91 2.68 15.85
N ILE A 194 -2.71 2.53 17.17
CA ILE A 194 -3.42 1.56 18.01
C ILE A 194 -4.95 1.75 18.10
N TRP A 195 -5.48 2.84 17.58
CA TRP A 195 -6.91 3.13 17.56
C TRP A 195 -7.64 2.49 16.39
N LYS A 196 -6.92 2.08 15.33
CA LYS A 196 -7.53 1.52 14.11
C LYS A 196 -8.22 0.19 14.36
N ASP A 197 -7.57 -0.67 15.13
CA ASP A 197 -8.16 -1.92 15.63
C ASP A 197 -8.01 -2.00 17.15
N ALA A 198 -8.70 -1.08 17.84
CA ALA A 198 -8.59 -0.93 19.30
C ALA A 198 -9.07 -2.16 20.07
N GLN A 199 -9.94 -2.99 19.48
CA GLN A 199 -10.44 -4.23 20.08
C GLN A 199 -9.43 -5.39 19.96
N ASN A 200 -8.52 -5.31 19.00
CA ASN A 200 -7.44 -6.27 18.81
C ASN A 200 -6.09 -5.53 18.70
N PRO A 201 -5.45 -5.18 19.82
CA PRO A 201 -4.18 -4.44 19.82
C PRO A 201 -3.04 -5.11 19.03
N GLY A 202 -3.12 -6.42 18.80
CA GLY A 202 -2.17 -7.17 17.97
C GLY A 202 -2.61 -7.31 16.50
N GLY A 203 -3.69 -6.69 16.08
CA GLY A 203 -4.16 -6.70 14.70
C GLY A 203 -3.24 -5.94 13.76
N SER A 204 -3.16 -6.38 12.51
CA SER A 204 -2.26 -5.79 11.51
C SER A 204 -2.47 -4.30 11.30
N GLU A 205 -3.72 -3.82 11.39
CA GLU A 205 -4.08 -2.42 11.17
C GLU A 205 -3.38 -1.44 12.12
N ASN A 206 -2.99 -1.92 13.30
CA ASN A 206 -2.30 -1.10 14.30
C ASN A 206 -0.78 -0.97 14.07
N HIS A 207 -0.20 -1.70 13.09
CA HIS A 207 1.24 -1.91 12.99
C HIS A 207 1.85 -1.57 11.61
N PHE A 208 1.17 -0.75 10.82
CA PHE A 208 1.67 -0.30 9.50
C PHE A 208 2.75 0.81 9.59
N GLY A 209 2.89 1.44 10.74
CA GLY A 209 3.82 2.56 10.93
C GLY A 209 5.27 2.25 10.55
N LEU A 210 5.93 3.22 9.91
CA LEU A 210 7.38 3.21 9.73
C LEU A 210 8.11 3.55 11.05
N PHE A 211 7.40 4.18 11.97
CA PHE A 211 7.85 4.44 13.34
C PHE A 211 6.90 3.77 14.33
N THR A 212 7.46 3.34 15.46
CA THR A 212 6.65 2.96 16.63
C THR A 212 6.00 4.18 17.26
N LEU A 213 4.99 3.96 18.12
CA LEU A 213 4.41 5.04 18.94
C LEU A 213 5.42 5.78 19.82
N LYS A 214 6.53 5.13 20.17
CA LYS A 214 7.63 5.73 20.95
C LYS A 214 8.56 6.59 20.10
N GLY A 215 8.41 6.58 18.77
CA GLY A 215 9.27 7.29 17.82
C GLY A 215 10.53 6.52 17.44
N GLU A 216 10.57 5.20 17.67
CA GLU A 216 11.66 4.35 17.18
C GLU A 216 11.42 4.07 15.69
N ALA A 217 12.44 4.30 14.87
CA ALA A 217 12.43 3.96 13.47
C ALA A 217 12.48 2.44 13.30
N LYS A 218 11.51 1.86 12.60
CA LYS A 218 11.52 0.46 12.23
C LYS A 218 12.52 0.17 11.11
N PHE A 219 12.78 -1.10 10.83
CA PHE A 219 13.84 -1.55 9.90
C PHE A 219 13.83 -0.83 8.53
N PRO A 220 12.68 -0.51 7.91
CA PRO A 220 12.65 0.26 6.65
C PRO A 220 13.45 1.57 6.69
N LEU A 221 13.58 2.18 7.86
CA LEU A 221 14.19 3.50 8.03
C LEU A 221 15.57 3.49 8.72
N TRP A 222 16.10 2.31 9.09
CA TRP A 222 17.38 2.26 9.84
C TRP A 222 18.52 2.96 9.12
N ASP A 223 18.66 2.78 7.80
CA ASP A 223 19.68 3.46 7.00
C ASP A 223 19.56 4.98 7.05
N LEU A 224 18.33 5.49 7.14
CA LEU A 224 18.09 6.93 7.23
C LEU A 224 18.47 7.48 8.61
N VAL A 225 18.28 6.67 9.67
CA VAL A 225 18.78 7.01 11.02
C VAL A 225 20.31 7.09 10.99
N ASP A 226 21.00 6.11 10.41
CA ASP A 226 22.46 6.07 10.32
C ASP A 226 23.03 7.24 9.51
N LYS A 227 22.33 7.64 8.46
CA LYS A 227 22.67 8.82 7.63
C LYS A 227 22.35 10.15 8.33
N GLY A 228 21.77 10.12 9.54
CA GLY A 228 21.44 11.33 10.30
C GLY A 228 20.26 12.14 9.72
N VAL A 229 19.42 11.55 8.84
CA VAL A 229 18.27 12.25 8.22
C VAL A 229 17.30 12.79 9.27
N PHE A 230 17.18 12.11 10.40
CA PHE A 230 16.30 12.50 11.52
C PHE A 230 17.00 13.30 12.62
N LYS A 231 18.23 13.76 12.39
CA LYS A 231 18.98 14.53 13.38
C LYS A 231 18.23 15.82 13.76
N GLY A 232 18.01 16.03 15.04
CA GLY A 232 17.26 17.18 15.56
C GLY A 232 15.75 16.99 15.62
N LEU A 233 15.21 15.93 15.00
CA LEU A 233 13.81 15.58 15.15
C LEU A 233 13.60 14.75 16.43
N THR A 234 12.51 15.05 17.14
CA THR A 234 12.18 14.37 18.40
C THR A 234 10.70 14.01 18.43
N ARG A 235 10.38 12.94 19.17
CA ARG A 235 9.02 12.62 19.59
C ARG A 235 8.94 12.63 21.11
N ASN A 236 8.10 13.51 21.68
CA ASN A 236 8.00 13.72 23.12
C ASN A 236 9.37 14.02 23.77
N GLY A 237 10.21 14.84 23.12
CA GLY A 237 11.54 15.21 23.57
C GLY A 237 12.63 14.13 23.42
N LYS A 238 12.30 12.94 22.89
CA LYS A 238 13.26 11.85 22.65
C LYS A 238 13.69 11.85 21.20
N SER A 239 15.00 11.75 20.94
CA SER A 239 15.53 11.59 19.59
C SER A 239 15.08 10.28 18.95
N VAL A 240 15.01 10.27 17.62
CA VAL A 240 14.70 9.05 16.85
C VAL A 240 15.82 8.03 17.04
N THR A 241 15.45 6.84 17.47
CA THR A 241 16.31 5.65 17.60
C THR A 241 15.81 4.53 16.70
N LYS A 242 16.54 3.42 16.61
CA LYS A 242 16.11 2.24 15.87
C LYS A 242 15.40 1.24 16.77
N THR A 243 14.41 0.53 16.28
CA THR A 243 13.90 -0.69 16.92
C THR A 243 15.04 -1.68 17.15
N TYR A 244 14.90 -2.57 18.16
CA TYR A 244 15.93 -3.55 18.55
C TYR A 244 17.31 -2.93 18.84
N ASN A 245 17.38 -1.63 19.18
CA ASN A 245 18.64 -0.88 19.31
C ASN A 245 19.56 -0.99 18.06
N GLY A 246 18.97 -1.18 16.87
CA GLY A 246 19.71 -1.39 15.62
C GLY A 246 20.38 -2.76 15.48
N ASN A 247 20.06 -3.72 16.34
CA ASN A 247 20.62 -5.07 16.29
C ASN A 247 19.85 -5.96 15.29
N LYS A 248 20.47 -6.16 14.12
CA LYS A 248 19.88 -6.96 13.03
C LYS A 248 19.73 -8.45 13.39
N GLU A 249 20.60 -9.00 14.22
CA GLU A 249 20.49 -10.40 14.65
C GLU A 249 19.25 -10.63 15.52
N ILE A 250 18.90 -9.67 16.36
CA ILE A 250 17.67 -9.73 17.17
C ILE A 250 16.45 -9.62 16.27
N LEU A 251 16.44 -8.68 15.33
CA LEU A 251 15.37 -8.53 14.35
C LEU A 251 15.13 -9.84 13.61
N LEU A 252 16.19 -10.47 13.10
CA LEU A 252 16.08 -11.69 12.30
C LEU A 252 15.55 -12.91 13.07
N LYS A 253 15.65 -12.94 14.40
CA LYS A 253 15.07 -14.02 15.22
C LYS A 253 13.54 -14.06 15.19
N GLY A 254 12.89 -12.94 14.92
CA GLY A 254 11.42 -12.83 14.85
C GLY A 254 10.86 -12.97 13.44
N VAL A 255 11.70 -13.23 12.44
CA VAL A 255 11.28 -13.25 11.04
C VAL A 255 10.64 -14.59 10.70
N LEU A 256 9.49 -14.54 10.02
CA LEU A 256 8.70 -15.71 9.63
C LEU A 256 8.91 -16.03 8.14
N VAL A 257 9.25 -17.29 7.85
CA VAL A 257 9.32 -17.76 6.45
C VAL A 257 7.90 -18.04 5.95
N PRO A 258 7.50 -17.54 4.78
CA PRO A 258 6.20 -17.87 4.19
C PRO A 258 5.98 -19.38 4.07
N ASN A 259 4.71 -19.79 4.16
CA ASN A 259 4.38 -21.20 4.01
C ASN A 259 4.75 -21.71 2.61
N THR A 260 5.07 -23.00 2.48
CA THR A 260 5.27 -23.60 1.15
C THR A 260 3.96 -23.59 0.37
N PHE A 261 4.02 -23.13 -0.87
CA PHE A 261 2.89 -23.17 -1.78
C PHE A 261 2.87 -24.51 -2.51
N ASP A 262 2.06 -25.43 -2.05
CA ASP A 262 1.78 -26.67 -2.79
C ASP A 262 0.70 -26.37 -3.84
N LYS A 263 1.09 -26.39 -5.11
CA LYS A 263 0.13 -26.41 -6.22
C LYS A 263 -0.69 -27.71 -6.08
N ARG A 264 -1.86 -27.64 -5.45
CA ARG A 264 -2.87 -28.69 -5.57
C ARG A 264 -3.74 -28.45 -6.78
#